data_5b0172704031ee112c7138120827ba15
#
_entry.id   5b0172704031ee112c7138120827ba15
#
_cell.length_a   1.000
_cell.length_b   1.000
_cell.length_c   1.000
_cell.angle_alpha   90.00
_cell.angle_beta   90.00
_cell.angle_gamma   90.00
#
_symmetry.space_group_name_H-M   'P 1'
#
loop_
_entity.id
_entity.type
_entity.pdbx_description
1 polymer ?
#
loop_
_entity_poly.entity_id
_entity_poly.type
_entity_poly.pdbx_seq_one_letter_code
_entity_poly.pdbx_strand_id
1 'polypeptide(L)' 'MRYQIVYMKRGFPLTTWANSADRAHQLAEQLRRVGYSVDVWQHTEKGSRKT' A
#
# COMPACT_ATOMS: atom_id res chain seq x y z
N MET A 1 -8.69 2.64 11.40
CA MET A 1 -7.93 1.68 10.60
C MET A 1 -7.32 2.38 9.39
N ARG A 2 -6.04 2.25 9.19
CA ARG A 2 -5.39 2.87 8.04
C ARG A 2 -4.62 1.82 7.25
N TYR A 3 -4.46 2.07 5.97
CA TYR A 3 -3.71 1.21 5.08
C TYR A 3 -2.54 1.98 4.50
N GLN A 4 -1.37 1.38 4.57
CA GLN A 4 -0.15 1.94 4.02
C GLN A 4 0.21 1.16 2.76
N ILE A 5 0.35 1.85 1.65
CA ILE A 5 0.76 1.26 0.40
C ILE A 5 2.20 1.68 0.15
N VAL A 6 3.11 0.71 0.23
CA VAL A 6 4.54 0.94 -0.01
C VAL A 6 4.86 0.40 -1.39
N TYR A 7 5.45 1.24 -2.24
CA TYR A 7 5.82 0.80 -3.57
C TYR A 7 7.23 1.26 -3.91
N MET A 8 7.89 0.48 -4.75
CA MET A 8 9.28 0.74 -5.13
C MET A 8 9.32 1.29 -6.54
N LYS A 9 9.94 2.45 -6.69
CA LYS A 9 10.16 3.08 -7.98
C LYS A 9 11.66 3.27 -8.15
N ARG A 10 12.25 2.52 -9.08
CA ARG A 10 13.69 2.61 -9.37
C ARG A 10 14.58 2.47 -8.14
N GLY A 11 14.19 1.59 -7.22
CA GLY A 11 14.95 1.35 -6.01
C GLY A 11 14.62 2.29 -4.86
N PHE A 12 13.73 3.27 -5.05
CA PHE A 12 13.32 4.17 -3.99
C PHE A 12 11.97 3.76 -3.43
N PRO A 13 11.86 3.52 -2.11
CA PRO A 13 10.57 3.22 -1.51
C PRO A 13 9.72 4.48 -1.38
N LEU A 14 8.49 4.40 -1.86
CA LEU A 14 7.50 5.46 -1.75
C LEU A 14 6.31 4.94 -0.98
N THR A 15 5.60 5.84 -0.30
CA THR A 15 4.46 5.46 0.53
C THR A 15 3.27 6.34 0.23
N THR A 16 2.09 5.73 0.14
CA THR A 16 0.83 6.45 0.14
C THR A 16 -0.12 5.78 1.12
N TRP A 17 -1.16 6.49 1.52
CA TRP A 17 -2.08 6.03 2.56
C TRP A 17 -3.50 5.98 2.04
N ALA A 18 -4.29 5.07 2.60
CA ALA A 18 -5.70 4.94 2.30
C ALA A 18 -6.48 4.67 3.58
N ASN A 19 -7.73 5.12 3.63
CA ASN A 19 -8.59 4.96 4.80
C ASN A 19 -9.49 3.73 4.72
N SER A 20 -9.50 3.04 3.59
CA SER A 20 -10.33 1.85 3.42
C SER A 20 -9.58 0.80 2.63
N ALA A 21 -10.00 -0.46 2.81
CA ALA A 21 -9.41 -1.58 2.09
C ALA A 21 -9.64 -1.45 0.58
N ASP A 22 -10.84 -1.03 0.18
CA ASP A 22 -11.16 -0.87 -1.24
C ASP A 22 -10.24 0.16 -1.89
N ARG A 23 -10.02 1.30 -1.23
CA ARG A 23 -9.15 2.33 -1.75
C ARG A 23 -7.71 1.85 -1.84
N ALA A 24 -7.27 1.12 -0.81
CA ALA A 24 -5.92 0.57 -0.79
C ALA A 24 -5.70 -0.41 -1.95
N HIS A 25 -6.68 -1.27 -2.20
CA HIS A 25 -6.60 -2.22 -3.31
C HIS A 25 -6.57 -1.52 -4.67
N GLN A 26 -7.38 -0.47 -4.84
CA GLN A 26 -7.40 0.30 -6.08
C GLN A 26 -6.03 0.94 -6.34
N LEU A 27 -5.45 1.56 -5.33
CA LEU A 27 -4.14 2.19 -5.45
C LEU A 27 -3.06 1.14 -5.76
N ALA A 28 -3.10 0.01 -5.06
CA ALA A 28 -2.13 -1.06 -5.28
C ALA A 28 -2.22 -1.61 -6.71
N GLU A 29 -3.43 -1.80 -7.22
CA GLU A 29 -3.63 -2.29 -8.59
C GLU A 29 -3.09 -1.32 -9.61
N GLN A 30 -3.37 -0.03 -9.44
CA GLN A 30 -2.88 1.00 -10.36
C GLN A 30 -1.36 1.00 -10.41
N LEU A 31 -0.72 0.91 -9.25
CA LEU A 31 0.74 0.92 -9.17
C LEU A 31 1.34 -0.34 -9.79
N ARG A 32 0.71 -1.49 -9.59
CA ARG A 32 1.17 -2.74 -10.22
C ARG A 32 1.05 -2.70 -11.73
N ARG A 33 0.01 -2.07 -12.25
CA ARG A 33 -0.18 -1.92 -13.70
C ARG A 33 0.91 -1.07 -14.32
N VAL A 34 1.41 -0.10 -13.57
CA VAL A 34 2.53 0.74 -14.02
C VAL A 34 3.86 -0.01 -13.97
N GLY A 35 3.92 -1.10 -13.18
CA GLY A 35 5.12 -1.93 -13.10
C GLY A 35 5.88 -1.81 -11.79
N TYR A 36 5.30 -1.17 -10.79
CA TYR A 36 5.94 -1.05 -9.48
C TYR A 36 5.76 -2.31 -8.65
N SER A 37 6.72 -2.57 -7.75
CA SER A 37 6.55 -3.56 -6.69
C SER A 37 5.75 -2.91 -5.57
N VAL A 38 4.67 -3.56 -5.15
CA VAL A 38 3.72 -2.95 -4.20
C VAL A 38 3.47 -3.88 -3.02
N ASP A 39 3.52 -3.31 -1.82
CA ASP A 39 3.12 -3.98 -0.57
C ASP A 39 2.06 -3.15 0.12
N VAL A 40 1.04 -3.81 0.67
CA VAL A 40 -0.03 -3.14 1.40
C VAL A 40 0.01 -3.60 2.85
N TRP A 41 0.03 -2.63 3.77
CA TRP A 41 0.05 -2.87 5.21
C TRP A 41 -1.23 -2.34 5.84
N GLN A 42 -1.83 -3.14 6.71
CA GLN A 42 -2.96 -2.71 7.52
C GLN A 42 -2.46 -2.30 8.90
N HIS A 43 -2.77 -1.08 9.30
CA HIS A 43 -2.39 -0.55 10.61
C HIS A 43 -3.61 -0.42 11.49
N THR A 44 -3.58 -1.08 12.65
CA THR A 44 -4.65 -1.03 13.63
C THR A 44 -4.07 -0.69 15.00
N GLU A 45 -4.94 -0.51 15.99
CA GLU A 45 -4.50 -0.27 17.36
C GLU A 45 -3.68 -1.43 17.92
N LYS A 46 -3.84 -2.62 17.37
CA LYS A 46 -3.13 -3.82 17.82
C LYS A 46 -1.82 -4.06 17.09
N GLY A 47 -1.47 -3.20 16.13
CA GLY A 47 -0.23 -3.33 15.39
C GLY A 47 -0.43 -3.31 13.89
N SER A 48 0.61 -3.67 13.16
CA SER A 48 0.64 -3.61 11.71
C SER A 48 0.70 -5.02 11.13
N ARG A 49 0.00 -5.24 10.03
CA ARG A 49 -0.06 -6.55 9.38
C ARG A 49 0.03 -6.35 7.86
N LYS A 50 0.90 -7.12 7.23
CA LYS A 50 0.98 -7.11 5.78
C LYS A 50 -0.19 -7.89 5.19
N THR A 51 -0.84 -7.31 4.21
CA THR A 51 -1.99 -7.95 3.55
C THR A 51 -1.67 -8.35 2.12
#